data_321d3c7c83d49737534c0eb3a54e1c2e
#
_entry.id   321d3c7c83d49737534c0eb3a54e1c2e
#
_cell.length_a   1.000
_cell.length_b   1.000
_cell.length_c   1.000
_cell.angle_alpha   90.00
_cell.angle_beta   90.00
_cell.angle_gamma   90.00
#
_symmetry.space_group_name_H-M   'P 1'
#
loop_
_entity.id
_entity.type
_entity.pdbx_description
1 polymer ?
#
loop_
_entity_poly.entity_id
_entity_poly.type
_entity_poly.pdbx_seq_one_letter_code
_entity_poly.pdbx_strand_id
1 'polypeptide(L)'
;MVAYLGALKAGATVSVLDPQYPPERQKVLLDVARPRFLISIRRANQDFGKLSNTVEGFIATNLSIKSTVPDLELSDDGQLKGGIVDGIDCLTPQGSMKEELPYLPVGPDSVPTLSFTSGSEGRPKGVQGRHFSLTYYFPWMADKFGISEDDRFSMLSGIAHDPIQVSPQLSCLFFA
;
A
#
# COMPACT_ATOMS: atom_id res chain seq x y z
N MET A 1 -0.40 4.14 6.66
CA MET A 1 1.04 4.41 6.46
C MET A 1 1.91 3.20 6.80
N VAL A 2 1.84 2.63 8.02
CA VAL A 2 2.66 1.47 8.46
C VAL A 2 2.67 0.32 7.46
N ALA A 3 1.50 -0.12 6.98
CA ALA A 3 1.40 -1.20 5.97
C ALA A 3 2.13 -0.86 4.66
N TYR A 4 2.00 0.38 4.21
CA TYR A 4 2.65 0.85 2.98
C TYR A 4 4.18 0.80 3.11
N LEU A 5 4.72 1.41 4.16
CA LEU A 5 6.15 1.42 4.42
C LEU A 5 6.71 0.02 4.71
N GLY A 6 5.96 -0.80 5.46
CA GLY A 6 6.32 -2.19 5.72
C GLY A 6 6.45 -3.01 4.44
N ALA A 7 5.51 -2.86 3.51
CA ALA A 7 5.57 -3.52 2.20
C ALA A 7 6.76 -3.05 1.35
N LEU A 8 7.06 -1.75 1.35
CA LEU A 8 8.26 -1.21 0.69
C LEU A 8 9.55 -1.76 1.31
N LYS A 9 9.63 -1.81 2.65
CA LYS A 9 10.78 -2.41 3.37
C LYS A 9 10.93 -3.90 3.07
N ALA A 10 9.83 -4.59 2.77
CA ALA A 10 9.85 -5.98 2.33
C ALA A 10 10.20 -6.15 0.82
N GLY A 11 10.54 -5.06 0.12
CA GLY A 11 10.87 -5.08 -1.31
C GLY A 11 9.66 -5.38 -2.21
N ALA A 12 8.44 -5.27 -1.68
CA ALA A 12 7.24 -5.54 -2.43
C ALA A 12 6.78 -4.31 -3.24
N THR A 13 6.11 -4.57 -4.36
CA THR A 13 5.35 -3.55 -5.07
C THR A 13 4.03 -3.31 -4.36
N VAL A 14 3.75 -2.06 -4.01
CA VAL A 14 2.51 -1.65 -3.33
C VAL A 14 1.53 -1.07 -4.33
N SER A 15 0.28 -1.51 -4.24
CA SER A 15 -0.86 -0.88 -4.88
C SER A 15 -1.96 -0.69 -3.85
N VAL A 16 -2.61 0.47 -3.85
CA VAL A 16 -3.69 0.77 -2.92
C VAL A 16 -5.03 0.66 -3.63
N LEU A 17 -5.93 -0.13 -3.06
CA LEU A 17 -7.30 -0.27 -3.51
C LEU A 17 -8.21 0.59 -2.62
N ASP A 18 -8.89 1.56 -3.22
CA ASP A 18 -9.86 2.39 -2.50
C ASP A 18 -11.13 1.58 -2.22
N PRO A 19 -11.54 1.42 -0.95
CA PRO A 19 -12.74 0.68 -0.59
C PRO A 19 -14.03 1.35 -1.09
N GLN A 20 -14.01 2.63 -1.42
CA GLN A 20 -15.15 3.37 -1.95
C GLN A 20 -15.41 3.11 -3.44
N TYR A 21 -14.47 2.48 -4.14
CA TYR A 21 -14.72 2.16 -5.55
C TYR A 21 -15.84 1.12 -5.70
N PRO A 22 -16.69 1.26 -6.74
CA PRO A 22 -17.66 0.23 -7.06
C PRO A 22 -17.00 -1.15 -7.24
N PRO A 23 -17.66 -2.25 -6.85
CA PRO A 23 -17.11 -3.60 -6.92
C PRO A 23 -16.55 -3.97 -8.30
N GLU A 24 -17.21 -3.55 -9.38
CA GLU A 24 -16.74 -3.81 -10.75
C GLU A 24 -15.40 -3.13 -11.03
N ARG A 25 -15.22 -1.89 -10.56
CA ARG A 25 -13.95 -1.18 -10.68
C ARG A 25 -12.85 -1.85 -9.85
N GLN A 26 -13.17 -2.28 -8.62
CA GLN A 26 -12.24 -3.01 -7.78
C GLN A 26 -11.74 -4.30 -8.46
N LYS A 27 -12.64 -5.08 -9.06
CA LYS A 27 -12.28 -6.30 -9.81
C LYS A 27 -11.34 -6.00 -10.98
N VAL A 28 -11.60 -4.95 -11.75
CA VAL A 28 -10.74 -4.57 -12.87
C VAL A 28 -9.34 -4.18 -12.39
N LEU A 29 -9.23 -3.41 -11.30
CA LEU A 29 -7.94 -3.03 -10.72
C LEU A 29 -7.18 -4.26 -10.19
N LEU A 30 -7.86 -5.16 -9.51
CA LEU A 30 -7.30 -6.41 -9.02
C LEU A 30 -6.85 -7.34 -10.16
N ASP A 31 -7.60 -7.39 -11.26
CA ASP A 31 -7.22 -8.18 -12.44
C ASP A 31 -5.94 -7.65 -13.11
N VAL A 32 -5.76 -6.34 -13.15
CA VAL A 32 -4.53 -5.72 -13.67
C VAL A 32 -3.36 -5.88 -12.70
N ALA A 33 -3.59 -5.65 -11.39
CA ALA A 33 -2.53 -5.70 -10.38
C ALA A 33 -2.02 -7.11 -10.10
N ARG A 34 -2.90 -8.13 -10.20
CA ARG A 34 -2.58 -9.52 -9.86
C ARG A 34 -1.85 -9.66 -8.52
N PRO A 35 -2.37 -9.11 -7.42
CA PRO A 35 -1.68 -9.15 -6.13
C PRO A 35 -1.48 -10.59 -5.65
N ARG A 36 -0.41 -10.80 -4.89
CA ARG A 36 -0.11 -12.08 -4.22
C ARG A 36 -0.36 -12.00 -2.72
N PHE A 37 -0.47 -10.78 -2.18
CA PHE A 37 -0.71 -10.49 -0.78
C PHE A 37 -1.80 -9.44 -0.69
N LEU A 38 -2.69 -9.61 0.29
CA LEU A 38 -3.75 -8.65 0.60
C LEU A 38 -3.62 -8.20 2.04
N ILE A 39 -3.70 -6.90 2.26
CA ILE A 39 -3.71 -6.31 3.59
C ILE A 39 -4.95 -5.42 3.69
N SER A 40 -5.88 -5.79 4.55
CA SER A 40 -7.04 -4.96 4.89
C SER A 40 -6.74 -4.15 6.14
N ILE A 41 -7.13 -2.88 6.15
CA ILE A 41 -6.91 -1.97 7.27
C ILE A 41 -8.18 -1.93 8.12
N ARG A 42 -8.08 -2.20 9.43
CA ARG A 42 -9.22 -2.27 10.34
C ARG A 42 -10.11 -1.04 10.29
N ARG A 43 -9.52 0.15 10.34
CA ARG A 43 -10.28 1.40 10.26
C ARG A 43 -11.05 1.51 8.95
N ALA A 44 -10.45 1.14 7.82
CA ALA A 44 -11.14 1.15 6.53
C ALA A 44 -12.30 0.14 6.51
N ASN A 45 -12.12 -1.05 7.11
CA ASN A 45 -13.19 -2.05 7.24
C ASN A 45 -14.35 -1.55 8.13
N GLN A 46 -14.05 -0.75 9.15
CA GLN A 46 -15.07 -0.14 10.03
C GLN A 46 -15.80 0.99 9.33
N ASP A 47 -15.10 1.87 8.62
CA ASP A 47 -15.66 3.07 8.00
C ASP A 47 -16.41 2.76 6.69
N PHE A 48 -15.94 1.80 5.91
CA PHE A 48 -16.45 1.51 4.54
C PHE A 48 -16.96 0.07 4.36
N GLY A 49 -16.84 -0.76 5.40
CA GLY A 49 -17.16 -2.19 5.31
C GLY A 49 -16.03 -3.02 4.69
N LYS A 50 -16.20 -4.34 4.80
CA LYS A 50 -15.30 -5.32 4.16
C LYS A 50 -15.55 -5.35 2.65
N LEU A 51 -14.65 -5.99 1.92
CA LEU A 51 -14.86 -6.27 0.50
C LEU A 51 -16.20 -6.98 0.28
N SER A 52 -16.88 -6.60 -0.80
CA SER A 52 -18.18 -7.25 -1.13
C SER A 52 -17.95 -8.73 -1.51
N ASN A 53 -18.94 -9.56 -1.28
CA ASN A 53 -18.92 -10.98 -1.66
C ASN A 53 -18.56 -11.18 -3.14
N THR A 54 -18.94 -10.24 -4.01
CA THR A 54 -18.61 -10.26 -5.44
C THR A 54 -17.13 -10.10 -5.69
N VAL A 55 -16.46 -9.20 -4.94
CA VAL A 55 -15.02 -8.99 -5.05
C VAL A 55 -14.25 -10.14 -4.40
N GLU A 56 -14.70 -10.63 -3.24
CA GLU A 56 -14.10 -11.80 -2.59
C GLU A 56 -14.19 -13.04 -3.48
N GLY A 57 -15.32 -13.30 -4.11
CA GLY A 57 -15.49 -14.38 -5.07
C GLY A 57 -14.56 -14.23 -6.29
N PHE A 58 -14.40 -13.01 -6.80
CA PHE A 58 -13.45 -12.74 -7.88
C PHE A 58 -12.00 -13.06 -7.45
N ILE A 59 -11.61 -12.62 -6.26
CA ILE A 59 -10.26 -12.89 -5.71
C ILE A 59 -10.03 -14.39 -5.60
N ALA A 60 -10.97 -15.13 -4.99
CA ALA A 60 -10.85 -16.57 -4.80
C ALA A 60 -10.74 -17.37 -6.12
N THR A 61 -11.45 -16.90 -7.16
CA THR A 61 -11.51 -17.61 -8.45
C THR A 61 -10.38 -17.22 -9.40
N ASN A 62 -9.94 -15.96 -9.40
CA ASN A 62 -9.10 -15.41 -10.46
C ASN A 62 -7.68 -15.06 -10.01
N LEU A 63 -7.41 -14.98 -8.70
CA LEU A 63 -6.13 -14.57 -8.17
C LEU A 63 -5.46 -15.66 -7.34
N SER A 64 -4.13 -15.68 -7.37
CA SER A 64 -3.33 -16.62 -6.58
C SER A 64 -2.79 -15.92 -5.35
N ILE A 65 -3.67 -15.62 -4.38
CA ILE A 65 -3.27 -14.98 -3.12
C ILE A 65 -2.48 -15.97 -2.26
N LYS A 66 -1.30 -15.58 -1.81
CA LYS A 66 -0.42 -16.39 -0.96
C LYS A 66 -0.68 -16.16 0.53
N SER A 67 -1.00 -14.94 0.89
CA SER A 67 -1.27 -14.58 2.28
C SER A 67 -2.16 -13.34 2.37
N THR A 68 -2.92 -13.28 3.45
CA THR A 68 -3.83 -12.17 3.73
C THR A 68 -3.66 -11.73 5.18
N VAL A 69 -3.59 -10.41 5.39
CA VAL A 69 -3.74 -9.78 6.69
C VAL A 69 -5.13 -9.15 6.74
N PRO A 70 -6.10 -9.78 7.42
CA PRO A 70 -7.51 -9.43 7.25
C PRO A 70 -7.93 -8.14 7.94
N ASP A 71 -7.20 -7.69 8.97
CA ASP A 71 -7.65 -6.58 9.81
C ASP A 71 -6.49 -5.86 10.51
N LEU A 72 -5.56 -5.32 9.70
CA LEU A 72 -4.35 -4.66 10.21
C LEU A 72 -4.70 -3.42 11.02
N GLU A 73 -4.21 -3.37 12.24
CA GLU A 73 -4.38 -2.26 13.18
C GLU A 73 -3.06 -1.95 13.89
N LEU A 74 -2.78 -0.66 14.05
CA LEU A 74 -1.79 -0.19 15.01
C LEU A 74 -2.54 0.31 16.25
N SER A 75 -2.37 -0.40 17.37
CA SER A 75 -3.00 -0.06 18.66
C SER A 75 -2.33 1.17 19.27
N ASP A 76 -3.01 1.82 20.22
CA ASP A 76 -2.51 3.04 20.91
C ASP A 76 -1.22 2.77 21.71
N ASP A 77 -0.99 1.52 22.12
CA ASP A 77 0.23 1.05 22.77
C ASP A 77 1.40 0.78 21.78
N GLY A 78 1.20 1.09 20.49
CA GLY A 78 2.18 0.88 19.43
C GLY A 78 2.30 -0.56 18.94
N GLN A 79 1.42 -1.48 19.39
CA GLN A 79 1.43 -2.85 18.89
C GLN A 79 0.69 -2.99 17.57
N LEU A 80 1.25 -3.79 16.66
CA LEU A 80 0.66 -4.12 15.38
C LEU A 80 -0.11 -5.43 15.50
N LYS A 81 -1.41 -5.41 15.13
CA LYS A 81 -2.31 -6.57 15.08
C LYS A 81 -2.78 -6.78 13.65
N GLY A 82 -2.85 -8.04 13.21
CA GLY A 82 -3.22 -8.40 11.85
C GLY A 82 -4.64 -8.91 11.69
N GLY A 83 -5.31 -9.17 12.81
CA GLY A 83 -6.61 -9.83 12.85
C GLY A 83 -6.51 -11.34 13.08
N ILE A 84 -7.61 -11.91 13.54
CA ILE A 84 -7.68 -13.32 13.94
C ILE A 84 -7.88 -14.23 12.73
N VAL A 85 -6.97 -15.18 12.56
CA VAL A 85 -7.05 -16.27 11.59
C VAL A 85 -6.82 -17.58 12.37
N ASP A 86 -7.74 -18.52 12.27
CA ASP A 86 -7.69 -19.80 12.99
C ASP A 86 -7.50 -19.65 14.52
N GLY A 87 -8.11 -18.62 15.11
CA GLY A 87 -8.09 -18.37 16.54
C GLY A 87 -6.85 -17.62 17.07
N ILE A 88 -5.90 -17.29 16.21
CA ILE A 88 -4.66 -16.60 16.57
C ILE A 88 -4.50 -15.34 15.70
N ASP A 89 -3.94 -14.27 16.27
CA ASP A 89 -3.58 -13.11 15.46
C ASP A 89 -2.49 -13.49 14.44
N CYS A 90 -2.75 -13.21 13.16
CA CYS A 90 -1.92 -13.67 12.04
C CYS A 90 -0.49 -13.09 12.04
N LEU A 91 -0.22 -12.04 12.82
CA LEU A 91 1.11 -11.45 12.98
C LEU A 91 1.88 -12.02 14.18
N THR A 92 1.21 -12.74 15.08
CA THR A 92 1.86 -13.33 16.28
C THR A 92 3.06 -14.22 15.94
N PRO A 93 3.00 -15.11 14.92
CA PRO A 93 4.14 -15.94 14.57
C PRO A 93 5.36 -15.16 14.07
N GLN A 94 5.15 -13.92 13.63
CA GLN A 94 6.19 -13.04 13.09
C GLN A 94 6.81 -12.12 14.17
N GLY A 95 6.35 -12.21 15.41
CA GLY A 95 6.77 -11.31 16.48
C GLY A 95 8.28 -11.32 16.78
N SER A 96 8.95 -12.46 16.62
CA SER A 96 10.39 -12.61 16.79
C SER A 96 11.23 -11.93 15.69
N MET A 97 10.62 -11.63 14.53
CA MET A 97 11.33 -11.06 13.37
C MET A 97 11.29 -9.51 13.35
N LYS A 98 10.77 -8.87 14.38
CA LYS A 98 10.59 -7.40 14.43
C LYS A 98 11.90 -6.63 14.25
N GLU A 99 13.00 -7.16 14.77
CA GLU A 99 14.31 -6.51 14.76
C GLU A 99 15.20 -6.96 13.60
N GLU A 100 14.75 -7.92 12.82
CA GLU A 100 15.49 -8.40 11.67
C GLU A 100 15.25 -7.51 10.45
N LEU A 101 16.33 -7.05 9.83
CA LEU A 101 16.26 -6.38 8.54
C LEU A 101 16.29 -7.43 7.43
N PRO A 102 15.26 -7.52 6.59
CA PRO A 102 15.26 -8.46 5.48
C PRO A 102 16.39 -8.08 4.50
N TYR A 103 17.25 -9.05 4.18
CA TYR A 103 18.20 -8.90 3.09
C TYR A 103 17.47 -9.10 1.76
N LEU A 104 17.28 -8.03 1.01
CA LEU A 104 16.49 -8.03 -0.22
C LEU A 104 17.33 -7.49 -1.40
N PRO A 105 17.28 -8.15 -2.55
CA PRO A 105 17.92 -7.67 -3.76
C PRO A 105 17.09 -6.55 -4.41
N VAL A 106 16.99 -5.40 -3.73
CA VAL A 106 16.27 -4.22 -4.24
C VAL A 106 17.28 -3.26 -4.86
N GLY A 107 17.03 -2.86 -6.10
CA GLY A 107 17.88 -1.95 -6.85
C GLY A 107 17.10 -0.76 -7.43
N PRO A 108 17.78 0.15 -8.13
CA PRO A 108 17.15 1.34 -8.71
C PRO A 108 15.98 1.05 -9.64
N ASP A 109 16.03 -0.06 -10.36
CA ASP A 109 15.01 -0.47 -11.31
C ASP A 109 13.89 -1.34 -10.68
N SER A 110 14.00 -1.67 -9.39
CA SER A 110 12.91 -2.34 -8.68
C SER A 110 11.68 -1.44 -8.62
N VAL A 111 10.50 -2.06 -8.67
CA VAL A 111 9.20 -1.40 -8.76
C VAL A 111 8.54 -1.35 -7.38
N PRO A 112 8.63 -0.24 -6.65
CA PRO A 112 7.99 -0.10 -5.34
C PRO A 112 6.49 0.17 -5.43
N THR A 113 6.01 0.79 -6.51
CA THR A 113 4.62 1.26 -6.60
C THR A 113 3.94 0.86 -7.89
N LEU A 114 2.66 0.52 -7.79
CA LEU A 114 1.77 0.33 -8.93
C LEU A 114 0.54 1.20 -8.73
N SER A 115 0.38 2.21 -9.58
CA SER A 115 -0.74 3.13 -9.62
C SER A 115 -1.61 2.91 -10.82
N PHE A 116 -2.81 3.47 -10.82
CA PHE A 116 -3.74 3.33 -11.91
C PHE A 116 -4.16 4.67 -12.48
N THR A 117 -4.10 4.77 -13.80
CA THR A 117 -4.65 5.91 -14.56
C THR A 117 -5.88 5.46 -15.34
N SER A 118 -6.77 6.42 -15.64
CA SER A 118 -7.89 6.19 -16.56
C SER A 118 -7.35 5.93 -17.95
N GLY A 119 -7.47 4.69 -18.44
CA GLY A 119 -7.09 4.36 -19.82
C GLY A 119 -8.02 5.03 -20.83
N SER A 120 -7.49 5.42 -21.98
CA SER A 120 -8.23 6.05 -23.09
C SER A 120 -9.39 5.19 -23.63
N GLU A 121 -9.36 3.89 -23.39
CA GLU A 121 -10.36 2.91 -23.80
C GLU A 121 -11.27 2.44 -22.65
N GLY A 122 -11.31 3.19 -21.54
CA GLY A 122 -12.14 2.88 -20.38
C GLY A 122 -11.56 1.79 -19.46
N ARG A 123 -10.49 1.07 -19.84
CA ARG A 123 -9.80 0.11 -18.98
C ARG A 123 -8.62 0.79 -18.27
N PRO A 124 -8.50 0.73 -16.95
CA PRO A 124 -7.39 1.31 -16.23
C PRO A 124 -6.04 0.75 -16.70
N LYS A 125 -5.05 1.62 -16.80
CA LYS A 125 -3.65 1.25 -17.07
C LYS A 125 -2.87 1.28 -15.78
N GLY A 126 -2.11 0.20 -15.49
CA GLY A 126 -1.18 0.15 -14.37
C GLY A 126 0.12 0.87 -14.73
N VAL A 127 0.51 1.84 -13.91
CA VAL A 127 1.77 2.58 -14.02
C VAL A 127 2.72 2.09 -12.94
N GLN A 128 3.87 1.57 -13.34
CA GLN A 128 4.91 1.10 -12.45
C GLN A 128 5.91 2.23 -12.15
N GLY A 129 6.01 2.62 -10.89
CA GLY A 129 7.05 3.53 -10.42
C GLY A 129 8.35 2.77 -10.13
N ARG A 130 9.52 3.38 -10.39
CA ARG A 130 10.84 2.82 -10.04
C ARG A 130 11.42 3.53 -8.83
N HIS A 131 12.21 2.82 -8.01
CA HIS A 131 12.97 3.44 -6.91
C HIS A 131 13.84 4.60 -7.40
N PHE A 132 14.51 4.44 -8.51
CA PHE A 132 15.31 5.49 -9.11
C PHE A 132 14.55 6.80 -9.32
N SER A 133 13.32 6.71 -9.84
CA SER A 133 12.50 7.90 -10.09
C SER A 133 12.15 8.63 -8.80
N LEU A 134 11.81 7.89 -7.76
CA LEU A 134 11.44 8.46 -6.46
C LEU A 134 12.63 9.08 -5.73
N THR A 135 13.76 8.38 -5.69
CA THR A 135 14.97 8.85 -5.01
C THR A 135 15.59 10.08 -5.68
N TYR A 136 15.39 10.27 -6.98
CA TYR A 136 15.78 11.48 -7.68
C TYR A 136 14.80 12.62 -7.48
N TYR A 137 13.49 12.30 -7.55
CA TYR A 137 12.43 13.30 -7.52
C TYR A 137 12.32 14.03 -6.17
N PHE A 138 12.45 13.33 -5.05
CA PHE A 138 12.27 13.95 -3.73
C PHE A 138 13.33 14.98 -3.37
N PRO A 139 14.64 14.72 -3.50
CA PRO A 139 15.66 15.74 -3.27
C PRO A 139 15.50 16.94 -4.21
N TRP A 140 15.21 16.69 -5.49
CA TRP A 140 14.97 17.77 -6.44
C TRP A 140 13.77 18.64 -6.05
N MET A 141 12.68 18.02 -5.61
CA MET A 141 11.47 18.75 -5.20
C MET A 141 11.72 19.55 -3.92
N ALA A 142 12.42 18.97 -2.96
CA ALA A 142 12.78 19.66 -1.73
C ALA A 142 13.62 20.90 -2.01
N ASP A 143 14.66 20.76 -2.83
CA ASP A 143 15.52 21.87 -3.26
C ASP A 143 14.73 22.93 -4.05
N LYS A 144 13.96 22.49 -5.05
CA LYS A 144 13.23 23.39 -5.96
C LYS A 144 12.19 24.24 -5.28
N PHE A 145 11.50 23.70 -4.26
CA PHE A 145 10.41 24.37 -3.56
C PHE A 145 10.79 24.84 -2.14
N GLY A 146 12.07 24.66 -1.75
CA GLY A 146 12.56 25.04 -0.43
C GLY A 146 11.88 24.26 0.71
N ILE A 147 11.53 22.99 0.48
CA ILE A 147 10.83 22.16 1.45
C ILE A 147 11.80 21.72 2.55
N SER A 148 11.37 21.89 3.79
CA SER A 148 12.15 21.60 5.01
C SER A 148 11.35 20.73 5.99
N GLU A 149 11.98 20.37 7.10
CA GLU A 149 11.34 19.63 8.20
C GLU A 149 10.22 20.42 8.90
N ASP A 150 10.19 21.75 8.74
CA ASP A 150 9.15 22.62 9.30
C ASP A 150 7.86 22.63 8.48
N ASP A 151 7.90 22.10 7.25
CA ASP A 151 6.76 22.11 6.35
C ASP A 151 5.75 21.01 6.68
N ARG A 152 4.47 21.33 6.47
CA ARG A 152 3.36 20.39 6.66
C ARG A 152 2.66 20.14 5.34
N PHE A 153 2.53 18.87 4.98
CA PHE A 153 1.85 18.44 3.76
C PHE A 153 0.41 17.99 4.06
N SER A 154 -0.53 18.52 3.29
CA SER A 154 -1.91 18.05 3.32
C SER A 154 -2.09 16.90 2.31
N MET A 155 -2.69 15.80 2.76
CA MET A 155 -3.07 14.67 1.89
C MET A 155 -4.55 14.79 1.52
N LEU A 156 -4.86 15.67 0.56
CA LEU A 156 -6.25 15.94 0.13
C LEU A 156 -6.74 14.94 -0.92
N SER A 157 -5.84 14.27 -1.61
CA SER A 157 -6.19 13.25 -2.60
C SER A 157 -6.53 11.91 -1.93
N GLY A 158 -7.43 11.13 -2.54
CA GLY A 158 -7.69 9.77 -2.11
C GLY A 158 -6.43 8.91 -2.15
N ILE A 159 -6.27 8.00 -1.18
CA ILE A 159 -5.05 7.21 -0.98
C ILE A 159 -4.65 6.33 -2.18
N ALA A 160 -5.58 6.07 -3.09
CA ALA A 160 -5.33 5.29 -4.31
C ALA A 160 -4.81 6.11 -5.50
N HIS A 161 -4.68 7.43 -5.35
CA HIS A 161 -4.17 8.31 -6.40
C HIS A 161 -2.66 8.52 -6.31
N ASP A 162 -2.00 8.64 -7.47
CA ASP A 162 -0.56 8.85 -7.60
C ASP A 162 0.03 9.96 -6.71
N PRO A 163 -0.56 11.16 -6.62
CA PRO A 163 0.01 12.23 -5.82
C PRO A 163 0.19 11.88 -4.35
N ILE A 164 -0.61 10.96 -3.81
CA ILE A 164 -0.49 10.56 -2.42
C ILE A 164 0.70 9.65 -2.17
N GLN A 165 1.19 8.96 -3.17
CA GLN A 165 2.40 8.13 -3.07
C GLN A 165 3.65 8.99 -2.86
N VAL A 166 3.60 10.23 -3.34
CA VAL A 166 4.65 11.23 -3.16
C VAL A 166 4.57 11.89 -1.78
N SER A 167 3.38 12.29 -1.34
CA SER A 167 3.18 12.99 -0.06
C SER A 167 3.60 12.19 1.19
N PRO A 168 3.27 10.89 1.34
CA PRO A 168 3.73 10.10 2.48
C PRO A 168 5.24 9.94 2.56
N GLN A 169 5.89 9.79 1.41
CA GLN A 169 7.33 9.61 1.35
C GLN A 169 8.08 10.90 1.69
N LEU A 170 7.57 12.05 1.25
CA LEU A 170 8.08 13.35 1.68
C LEU A 170 7.91 13.55 3.18
N SER A 171 6.74 13.29 3.72
CA SER A 171 6.51 13.37 5.16
C SER A 171 7.47 12.46 5.95
N CYS A 172 7.75 11.24 5.47
CA CYS A 172 8.69 10.34 6.14
C CYS A 172 10.15 10.77 6.02
N LEU A 173 10.53 11.47 4.95
CA LEU A 173 11.90 12.00 4.79
C LEU A 173 12.17 13.20 5.72
N PHE A 174 11.13 13.96 6.07
CA PHE A 174 11.25 15.16 6.90
C PHE A 174 10.81 14.97 8.36
N PHE A 175 10.19 13.82 8.70
CA PHE A 175 9.76 13.50 10.08
C PHE A 175 10.46 12.27 10.68
N ALA A 176 11.51 11.76 10.06
CA ALA A 176 12.40 10.74 10.58
C ALA A 176 13.63 11.37 11.22
#